data_22875c10715d188e81256c7c42e16ea9
#
_entry.id   22875c10715d188e81256c7c42e16ea9
#
_cell.length_a   1.000
_cell.length_b   1.000
_cell.length_c   1.000
_cell.angle_alpha   90.00
_cell.angle_beta   90.00
_cell.angle_gamma   90.00
#
_symmetry.space_group_name_H-M   'P 1'
#
loop_
_entity.id
_entity.type
_entity.pdbx_description
1 polymer ?
#
loop_
_entity_poly.entity_id
_entity_poly.type
_entity_poly.pdbx_seq_one_letter_code
_entity_poly.pdbx_strand_id
1 'polypeptide(L)'
;TSAEDEDELCRQLPREELVKRLTAHRDSYITKEDFSYIRSCGLNTVRIPVPHFIFGDDPVYCEPYVPCIEYLDRAFGWAEETGLSILIDLHTAPESQNGFDNGGICGVCKWAQDPEKVERVLKVLEMLALRYGSRPSLWGIQLLNEPISESLWQMIRGKYLPHNPERAAGSSFVPLEVLYDFYTRGYHKLREILPAEKKIVFHDGFRFEVWEPFFREAGFENVVLDAHWYLGMGIADEDTSELEYMREILKEDVKKLKNMEKTVPVIVGEWCLAHNLKPDKEYTELEKQLSYKLIGDAQLMAWEAGSGYFFWSYKLISEPDGWDF
;
A
#
# COMPACT_ATOMS: atom_id res chain seq x y z
N THR A 1 13.41 21.22 -2.64
CA THR A 1 13.26 20.90 -1.21
C THR A 1 14.09 19.66 -0.89
N SER A 2 14.45 19.48 0.38
CA SER A 2 15.07 18.25 0.90
C SER A 2 14.04 17.35 1.58
N ALA A 3 12.75 17.64 1.39
CA ALA A 3 11.68 16.87 2.01
C ALA A 3 11.67 15.43 1.49
N GLU A 4 11.61 14.48 2.41
CA GLU A 4 11.53 13.04 2.14
C GLU A 4 10.09 12.51 2.30
N ASP A 5 9.20 13.32 2.91
CA ASP A 5 7.78 13.00 3.09
C ASP A 5 6.87 14.23 2.88
N GLU A 6 5.55 14.01 2.85
CA GLU A 6 4.60 15.08 2.61
C GLU A 6 4.44 16.01 3.82
N ASP A 7 4.60 15.53 5.06
CA ASP A 7 4.55 16.39 6.25
C ASP A 7 5.68 17.42 6.23
N GLU A 8 6.89 16.98 5.93
CA GLU A 8 8.05 17.88 5.82
C GLU A 8 7.91 18.85 4.65
N LEU A 9 7.44 18.38 3.49
CA LEU A 9 7.16 19.24 2.35
C LEU A 9 6.17 20.37 2.73
N CYS A 10 5.11 20.02 3.44
CA CYS A 10 4.10 20.97 3.89
C CYS A 10 4.65 22.00 4.89
N ARG A 11 5.65 21.64 5.69
CA ARG A 11 6.27 22.53 6.66
C ARG A 11 7.38 23.42 6.08
N GLN A 12 8.05 22.92 5.03
CA GLN A 12 9.16 23.66 4.40
C GLN A 12 8.68 24.77 3.46
N LEU A 13 7.50 24.64 2.85
CA LEU A 13 7.01 25.57 1.85
C LEU A 13 5.95 26.53 2.40
N PRO A 14 5.95 27.80 1.96
CA PRO A 14 4.81 28.69 2.16
C PRO A 14 3.53 28.09 1.56
N ARG A 15 2.40 28.21 2.23
CA ARG A 15 1.13 27.55 1.84
C ARG A 15 0.72 27.78 0.38
N GLU A 16 0.87 29.00 -0.13
CA GLU A 16 0.53 29.32 -1.52
C GLU A 16 1.40 28.56 -2.51
N GLU A 17 2.70 28.49 -2.28
CA GLU A 17 3.65 27.76 -3.13
C GLU A 17 3.43 26.24 -3.03
N LEU A 18 3.16 25.73 -1.83
CA LEU A 18 2.82 24.34 -1.59
C LEU A 18 1.59 23.91 -2.41
N VAL A 19 0.47 24.66 -2.26
CA VAL A 19 -0.77 24.37 -3.00
C VAL A 19 -0.52 24.41 -4.50
N LYS A 20 0.18 25.43 -5.00
CA LYS A 20 0.52 25.54 -6.43
C LYS A 20 1.29 24.33 -6.94
N ARG A 21 2.32 23.88 -6.21
CA ARG A 21 3.15 22.73 -6.63
C ARG A 21 2.40 21.41 -6.59
N LEU A 22 1.67 21.17 -5.49
CA LEU A 22 0.89 19.94 -5.37
C LEU A 22 -0.24 19.86 -6.39
N THR A 23 -0.91 21.00 -6.67
CA THR A 23 -1.92 21.06 -7.74
C THR A 23 -1.30 20.74 -9.10
N ALA A 24 -0.19 21.40 -9.46
CA ALA A 24 0.49 21.15 -10.72
C ALA A 24 0.95 19.70 -10.87
N HIS A 25 1.49 19.11 -9.80
CA HIS A 25 1.88 17.70 -9.78
C HIS A 25 0.67 16.78 -9.97
N ARG A 26 -0.36 16.93 -9.14
CA ARG A 26 -1.55 16.09 -9.16
C ARG A 26 -2.36 16.21 -10.45
N ASP A 27 -2.33 17.37 -11.12
CA ASP A 27 -2.99 17.57 -12.42
C ASP A 27 -2.27 16.88 -13.58
N SER A 28 -0.97 16.60 -13.46
CA SER A 28 -0.15 16.11 -14.57
C SER A 28 0.45 14.72 -14.37
N TYR A 29 0.51 14.21 -13.14
CA TYR A 29 1.21 12.97 -12.83
C TYR A 29 0.46 11.73 -13.33
N ILE A 30 -0.81 11.61 -12.97
CA ILE A 30 -1.72 10.57 -13.47
C ILE A 30 -2.88 11.21 -14.20
N THR A 31 -3.17 10.74 -15.40
CA THR A 31 -4.17 11.28 -16.31
C THR A 31 -5.11 10.20 -16.83
N LYS A 32 -6.11 10.57 -17.60
CA LYS A 32 -7.01 9.63 -18.27
C LYS A 32 -6.28 8.72 -19.28
N GLU A 33 -5.25 9.27 -19.93
CA GLU A 33 -4.42 8.54 -20.88
C GLU A 33 -3.68 7.40 -20.20
N ASP A 34 -3.21 7.60 -18.95
CA ASP A 34 -2.58 6.55 -18.14
C ASP A 34 -3.58 5.41 -17.85
N PHE A 35 -4.83 5.72 -17.49
CA PHE A 35 -5.89 4.71 -17.31
C PHE A 35 -6.17 3.93 -18.58
N SER A 36 -6.22 4.60 -19.72
CA SER A 36 -6.40 3.97 -21.03
C SER A 36 -5.23 3.05 -21.38
N TYR A 37 -4.00 3.47 -21.08
CA TYR A 37 -2.79 2.66 -21.28
C TYR A 37 -2.81 1.42 -20.40
N ILE A 38 -3.03 1.57 -19.08
CA ILE A 38 -3.15 0.45 -18.13
C ILE A 38 -4.18 -0.58 -18.61
N ARG A 39 -5.35 -0.10 -19.05
CA ARG A 39 -6.38 -0.99 -19.61
C ARG A 39 -5.92 -1.69 -20.88
N SER A 40 -5.18 -1.01 -21.75
CA SER A 40 -4.64 -1.60 -23.00
C SER A 40 -3.60 -2.69 -22.75
N CYS A 41 -2.91 -2.65 -21.62
CA CYS A 41 -2.00 -3.70 -21.17
C CYS A 41 -2.72 -4.98 -20.66
N GLY A 42 -4.06 -4.98 -20.64
CA GLY A 42 -4.86 -6.12 -20.19
C GLY A 42 -5.17 -6.12 -18.69
N LEU A 43 -4.70 -5.14 -17.95
CA LEU A 43 -4.98 -4.98 -16.52
C LEU A 43 -6.45 -4.60 -16.30
N ASN A 44 -7.00 -4.97 -15.15
CA ASN A 44 -8.43 -4.82 -14.86
C ASN A 44 -8.73 -3.96 -13.64
N THR A 45 -7.77 -3.76 -12.75
CA THR A 45 -7.94 -3.04 -11.49
C THR A 45 -6.70 -2.20 -11.19
N VAL A 46 -6.92 -1.01 -10.65
CA VAL A 46 -5.87 -0.13 -10.12
C VAL A 46 -6.04 0.01 -8.61
N ARG A 47 -4.96 -0.13 -7.86
CA ARG A 47 -4.89 0.20 -6.44
C ARG A 47 -4.42 1.64 -6.31
N ILE A 48 -5.23 2.48 -5.67
CA ILE A 48 -4.96 3.92 -5.54
C ILE A 48 -4.69 4.25 -4.08
N PRO A 49 -3.43 4.55 -3.72
CA PRO A 49 -3.08 5.08 -2.41
C PRO A 49 -3.76 6.42 -2.15
N VAL A 50 -4.43 6.54 -1.02
CA VAL A 50 -5.05 7.80 -0.57
C VAL A 50 -4.62 8.12 0.86
N PRO A 51 -4.33 9.38 1.18
CA PRO A 51 -3.91 9.76 2.53
C PRO A 51 -5.11 9.91 3.47
N HIS A 52 -4.88 9.81 4.78
CA HIS A 52 -5.90 10.05 5.80
C HIS A 52 -6.46 11.48 5.77
N PHE A 53 -5.73 12.43 5.21
CA PHE A 53 -6.11 13.83 5.04
C PHE A 53 -6.73 14.13 3.66
N ILE A 54 -7.22 13.14 2.96
CA ILE A 54 -7.79 13.29 1.60
C ILE A 54 -8.97 14.28 1.55
N PHE A 55 -9.79 14.31 2.61
CA PHE A 55 -10.90 15.25 2.77
C PHE A 55 -10.42 16.54 3.41
N GLY A 56 -10.84 17.70 2.88
CA GLY A 56 -10.44 19.01 3.36
C GLY A 56 -11.46 19.72 4.25
N ASP A 57 -12.49 19.01 4.68
CA ASP A 57 -13.67 19.59 5.32
C ASP A 57 -13.41 20.01 6.77
N ASP A 58 -12.38 19.46 7.41
CA ASP A 58 -12.00 19.78 8.77
C ASP A 58 -10.48 20.03 8.87
N PRO A 59 -10.04 21.23 9.27
CA PRO A 59 -8.62 21.54 9.46
C PRO A 59 -7.89 20.59 10.42
N VAL A 60 -8.59 20.01 11.39
CA VAL A 60 -8.03 19.02 12.33
C VAL A 60 -7.53 17.77 11.61
N TYR A 61 -8.10 17.43 10.46
CA TYR A 61 -7.71 16.26 9.66
C TYR A 61 -6.69 16.59 8.57
N CYS A 62 -6.60 17.85 8.11
CA CYS A 62 -5.79 18.16 6.95
C CYS A 62 -4.59 19.08 7.23
N GLU A 63 -4.55 19.85 8.32
CA GLU A 63 -3.36 20.66 8.58
C GLU A 63 -2.16 19.81 9.03
N PRO A 64 -0.96 20.02 8.42
CA PRO A 64 -0.57 21.04 7.44
C PRO A 64 -0.83 20.66 5.97
N TYR A 65 -1.44 19.55 5.70
CA TYR A 65 -1.58 18.94 4.37
C TYR A 65 -2.53 19.69 3.43
N VAL A 66 -2.49 19.33 2.15
CA VAL A 66 -3.40 19.83 1.12
C VAL A 66 -4.36 18.71 0.71
N PRO A 67 -5.68 18.89 0.91
CA PRO A 67 -6.68 17.89 0.52
C PRO A 67 -6.61 17.53 -0.97
N CYS A 68 -7.11 16.35 -1.33
CA CYS A 68 -7.00 15.86 -2.71
C CYS A 68 -8.17 14.97 -3.18
N ILE A 69 -9.32 15.07 -2.55
CA ILE A 69 -10.48 14.21 -2.86
C ILE A 69 -10.96 14.32 -4.30
N GLU A 70 -10.85 15.49 -4.92
CA GLU A 70 -11.25 15.75 -6.31
C GLU A 70 -10.43 14.92 -7.31
N TYR A 71 -9.20 14.55 -6.99
CA TYR A 71 -8.37 13.71 -7.85
C TYR A 71 -8.84 12.25 -7.82
N LEU A 72 -9.30 11.78 -6.66
CA LEU A 72 -9.92 10.45 -6.58
C LEU A 72 -11.27 10.43 -7.32
N ASP A 73 -12.06 11.52 -7.25
CA ASP A 73 -13.29 11.65 -8.06
C ASP A 73 -13.00 11.55 -9.57
N ARG A 74 -11.94 12.22 -10.06
CA ARG A 74 -11.51 12.11 -11.46
C ARG A 74 -11.10 10.68 -11.81
N ALA A 75 -10.32 10.01 -10.95
CA ALA A 75 -9.88 8.64 -11.15
C ALA A 75 -11.08 7.68 -11.29
N PHE A 76 -12.11 7.84 -10.48
CA PHE A 76 -13.35 7.07 -10.62
C PHE A 76 -14.05 7.30 -11.95
N GLY A 77 -14.10 8.56 -12.43
CA GLY A 77 -14.64 8.88 -13.76
C GLY A 77 -13.84 8.19 -14.87
N TRP A 78 -12.51 8.25 -14.83
CA TRP A 78 -11.65 7.60 -15.81
C TRP A 78 -11.75 6.08 -15.78
N ALA A 79 -11.84 5.49 -14.59
CA ALA A 79 -12.00 4.04 -14.44
C ALA A 79 -13.32 3.55 -15.07
N GLU A 80 -14.43 4.26 -14.85
CA GLU A 80 -15.72 3.93 -15.45
C GLU A 80 -15.71 4.05 -16.97
N GLU A 81 -15.02 5.07 -17.51
CA GLU A 81 -14.90 5.25 -18.96
C GLU A 81 -13.98 4.20 -19.62
N THR A 82 -12.95 3.73 -18.94
CA THR A 82 -11.98 2.77 -19.47
C THR A 82 -12.29 1.31 -19.13
N GLY A 83 -13.25 1.07 -18.23
CA GLY A 83 -13.60 -0.28 -17.76
C GLY A 83 -12.59 -0.87 -16.78
N LEU A 84 -11.88 -0.02 -16.01
CA LEU A 84 -11.06 -0.43 -14.89
C LEU A 84 -11.84 -0.42 -13.58
N SER A 85 -11.47 -1.29 -12.66
CA SER A 85 -11.92 -1.23 -11.27
C SER A 85 -10.91 -0.49 -10.39
N ILE A 86 -11.36 0.00 -9.23
CA ILE A 86 -10.52 0.69 -8.25
C ILE A 86 -10.57 -0.04 -6.91
N LEU A 87 -9.39 -0.34 -6.37
CA LEU A 87 -9.16 -0.60 -4.95
C LEU A 87 -8.67 0.70 -4.31
N ILE A 88 -9.47 1.29 -3.42
CA ILE A 88 -9.02 2.41 -2.60
C ILE A 88 -8.14 1.84 -1.49
N ASP A 89 -6.93 2.32 -1.38
CA ASP A 89 -6.00 1.97 -0.31
C ASP A 89 -5.79 3.16 0.62
N LEU A 90 -6.26 3.07 1.87
CA LEU A 90 -5.94 4.09 2.87
C LEU A 90 -4.48 3.92 3.28
N HIS A 91 -3.61 4.74 2.67
CA HIS A 91 -2.16 4.53 2.70
C HIS A 91 -1.47 5.11 3.92
N THR A 92 -2.06 6.11 4.57
CA THR A 92 -1.46 6.76 5.74
C THR A 92 -2.45 6.91 6.89
N ALA A 93 -1.94 6.99 8.11
CA ALA A 93 -2.69 7.31 9.32
C ALA A 93 -2.07 8.53 10.04
N PRO A 94 -2.82 9.26 10.88
CA PRO A 94 -2.27 10.36 11.67
C PRO A 94 -1.08 9.91 12.51
N GLU A 95 0.08 10.57 12.35
CA GLU A 95 1.37 10.21 12.95
C GLU A 95 1.85 8.79 12.61
N SER A 96 1.47 8.34 11.41
CA SER A 96 1.93 7.13 10.74
C SER A 96 1.70 5.81 11.49
N GLN A 97 1.43 4.79 10.74
CA GLN A 97 1.25 3.40 11.20
C GLN A 97 2.50 2.53 11.00
N ASN A 98 3.54 3.05 10.34
CA ASN A 98 4.72 2.27 10.02
C ASN A 98 6.06 3.01 10.17
N GLY A 99 6.08 4.34 10.08
CA GLY A 99 7.31 5.13 10.15
C GLY A 99 8.14 5.13 8.88
N PHE A 100 7.60 4.58 7.77
CA PHE A 100 8.20 4.69 6.44
C PHE A 100 8.01 6.11 5.89
N ASP A 101 8.74 6.45 4.86
CA ASP A 101 8.54 7.66 4.06
C ASP A 101 7.13 7.69 3.43
N ASN A 102 6.62 6.55 2.98
CA ASN A 102 5.27 6.39 2.44
C ASN A 102 4.14 6.52 3.49
N GLY A 103 4.45 6.42 4.77
CA GLY A 103 3.49 6.59 5.87
C GLY A 103 3.08 8.04 6.15
N GLY A 104 3.59 8.99 5.36
CA GLY A 104 3.30 10.42 5.44
C GLY A 104 4.21 11.20 6.39
N ILE A 105 4.89 10.55 7.32
CA ILE A 105 5.91 11.13 8.22
C ILE A 105 7.00 10.10 8.46
N CYS A 106 8.20 10.37 7.95
CA CYS A 106 9.34 9.50 8.08
C CYS A 106 9.81 9.37 9.55
N GLY A 107 10.07 8.15 10.01
CA GLY A 107 10.59 7.85 11.34
C GLY A 107 9.64 8.03 12.52
N VAL A 108 8.38 8.42 12.28
CA VAL A 108 7.33 8.53 13.30
C VAL A 108 6.35 7.37 13.15
N CYS A 109 6.04 6.65 14.23
CA CYS A 109 5.03 5.59 14.23
C CYS A 109 4.28 5.61 15.56
N LYS A 110 3.16 6.35 15.60
CA LYS A 110 2.39 6.61 16.83
C LYS A 110 0.88 6.48 16.67
N TRP A 111 0.39 6.13 15.50
CA TRP A 111 -1.04 5.99 15.26
C TRP A 111 -1.73 5.05 16.24
N ALA A 112 -1.18 3.86 16.45
CA ALA A 112 -1.78 2.82 17.28
C ALA A 112 -1.74 3.11 18.79
N GLN A 113 -0.98 4.13 19.21
CA GLN A 113 -0.83 4.51 20.62
C GLN A 113 -1.91 5.47 21.10
N ASP A 114 -2.72 6.02 20.18
CA ASP A 114 -3.72 7.03 20.45
C ASP A 114 -5.09 6.59 19.90
N PRO A 115 -6.03 6.22 20.78
CA PRO A 115 -7.37 5.81 20.36
C PRO A 115 -8.12 6.86 19.52
N GLU A 116 -7.87 8.16 19.73
CA GLU A 116 -8.51 9.21 18.93
C GLU A 116 -8.01 9.19 17.47
N LYS A 117 -6.74 8.85 17.25
CA LYS A 117 -6.19 8.71 15.90
C LYS A 117 -6.75 7.46 15.20
N VAL A 118 -6.98 6.39 15.94
CA VAL A 118 -7.65 5.20 15.42
C VAL A 118 -9.09 5.53 14.99
N GLU A 119 -9.84 6.27 15.82
CA GLU A 119 -11.19 6.74 15.48
C GLU A 119 -11.21 7.64 14.23
N ARG A 120 -10.21 8.51 14.06
CA ARG A 120 -10.09 9.35 12.86
C ARG A 120 -9.92 8.53 11.60
N VAL A 121 -9.09 7.48 11.64
CA VAL A 121 -8.92 6.58 10.49
C VAL A 121 -10.23 5.87 10.17
N LEU A 122 -10.95 5.35 11.17
CA LEU A 122 -12.27 4.75 10.98
C LEU A 122 -13.28 5.74 10.39
N LYS A 123 -13.20 7.01 10.76
CA LYS A 123 -14.05 8.05 10.19
C LYS A 123 -13.74 8.36 8.73
N VAL A 124 -12.47 8.42 8.36
CA VAL A 124 -12.05 8.59 6.96
C VAL A 124 -12.53 7.42 6.10
N LEU A 125 -12.40 6.18 6.58
CA LEU A 125 -12.92 4.99 5.91
C LEU A 125 -14.44 5.05 5.71
N GLU A 126 -15.19 5.48 6.73
CA GLU A 126 -16.63 5.70 6.63
C GLU A 126 -16.98 6.74 5.54
N MET A 127 -16.28 7.86 5.50
CA MET A 127 -16.49 8.92 4.50
C MET A 127 -16.17 8.42 3.08
N LEU A 128 -15.10 7.63 2.90
CA LEU A 128 -14.77 7.01 1.63
C LEU A 128 -15.86 6.02 1.19
N ALA A 129 -16.35 5.19 2.09
CA ALA A 129 -17.42 4.23 1.80
C ALA A 129 -18.74 4.93 1.41
N LEU A 130 -19.13 5.99 2.14
CA LEU A 130 -20.32 6.79 1.81
C LEU A 130 -20.21 7.46 0.43
N ARG A 131 -19.01 7.95 0.07
CA ARG A 131 -18.80 8.65 -1.20
C ARG A 131 -18.73 7.70 -2.39
N TYR A 132 -18.05 6.57 -2.26
CA TYR A 132 -17.72 5.69 -3.38
C TYR A 132 -18.42 4.33 -3.36
N GLY A 133 -19.10 3.96 -2.29
CA GLY A 133 -19.71 2.64 -2.13
C GLY A 133 -20.66 2.25 -3.25
N SER A 134 -21.41 3.19 -3.80
CA SER A 134 -22.33 2.97 -4.91
C SER A 134 -21.68 3.04 -6.31
N ARG A 135 -20.39 3.42 -6.42
CA ARG A 135 -19.72 3.54 -7.72
C ARG A 135 -19.50 2.16 -8.32
N PRO A 136 -19.88 1.93 -9.58
CA PRO A 136 -19.73 0.61 -10.22
C PRO A 136 -18.25 0.18 -10.32
N SER A 137 -17.34 1.13 -10.53
CA SER A 137 -15.90 0.88 -10.63
C SER A 137 -15.22 0.62 -9.27
N LEU A 138 -15.86 0.85 -8.13
CA LEU A 138 -15.28 0.46 -6.84
C LEU A 138 -15.21 -1.07 -6.76
N TRP A 139 -14.02 -1.64 -6.65
CA TRP A 139 -13.81 -3.04 -6.32
C TRP A 139 -13.83 -3.28 -4.80
N GLY A 140 -13.13 -2.42 -4.05
CA GLY A 140 -13.04 -2.53 -2.60
C GLY A 140 -12.33 -1.35 -1.94
N ILE A 141 -12.27 -1.41 -0.61
CA ILE A 141 -11.53 -0.46 0.24
C ILE A 141 -10.59 -1.25 1.15
N GLN A 142 -9.32 -0.90 1.13
CA GLN A 142 -8.30 -1.39 2.06
C GLN A 142 -8.31 -0.54 3.32
N LEU A 143 -8.39 -1.20 4.47
CA LEU A 143 -8.58 -0.54 5.77
C LEU A 143 -7.37 0.32 6.18
N LEU A 144 -6.15 -0.18 5.97
CA LEU A 144 -4.93 0.58 6.22
C LEU A 144 -3.73 -0.13 5.57
N ASN A 145 -2.89 0.64 4.89
CA ASN A 145 -1.63 0.17 4.32
C ASN A 145 -0.58 -0.09 5.41
N GLU A 146 0.09 -1.22 5.34
CA GLU A 146 1.34 -1.54 6.05
C GLU A 146 1.40 -1.18 7.55
N PRO A 147 0.44 -1.55 8.39
CA PRO A 147 0.58 -1.39 9.84
C PRO A 147 1.71 -2.29 10.36
N ILE A 148 2.82 -1.66 10.76
CA ILE A 148 4.10 -2.35 10.95
C ILE A 148 4.13 -3.31 12.14
N SER A 149 4.74 -4.48 11.93
CA SER A 149 4.99 -5.46 12.99
C SER A 149 6.17 -5.06 13.90
N GLU A 150 6.25 -5.67 15.09
CA GLU A 150 7.37 -5.46 16.02
C GLU A 150 8.71 -5.85 15.39
N SER A 151 8.76 -7.03 14.76
CA SER A 151 9.98 -7.55 14.15
C SER A 151 10.51 -6.63 13.05
N LEU A 152 9.61 -6.17 12.17
CA LEU A 152 10.00 -5.26 11.09
C LEU A 152 10.37 -3.88 11.63
N TRP A 153 9.63 -3.35 12.62
CA TRP A 153 9.97 -2.08 13.27
C TRP A 153 11.39 -2.09 13.86
N GLN A 154 11.77 -3.15 14.56
CA GLN A 154 13.12 -3.27 15.11
C GLN A 154 14.21 -3.29 14.02
N MET A 155 13.90 -3.86 12.87
CA MET A 155 14.83 -3.93 11.73
C MET A 155 15.01 -2.57 11.03
N ILE A 156 13.92 -1.79 10.85
CA ILE A 156 13.93 -0.62 9.98
C ILE A 156 14.07 0.73 10.69
N ARG A 157 13.81 0.82 11.99
CA ARG A 157 13.83 2.08 12.75
C ARG A 157 15.14 2.88 12.66
N GLY A 158 16.23 2.26 12.22
CA GLY A 158 17.52 2.92 11.95
C GLY A 158 17.70 3.35 10.49
N LYS A 159 16.79 2.94 9.60
CA LYS A 159 16.84 3.27 8.17
C LYS A 159 16.03 4.54 7.88
N TYR A 160 14.85 4.66 8.46
CA TYR A 160 13.96 5.81 8.27
C TYR A 160 14.17 6.78 9.44
N LEU A 161 15.03 7.78 9.24
CA LEU A 161 15.40 8.73 10.28
C LEU A 161 14.40 9.89 10.32
N PRO A 162 13.85 10.24 11.50
CA PRO A 162 12.89 11.33 11.60
C PRO A 162 13.57 12.69 11.46
N HIS A 163 12.97 13.60 10.72
CA HIS A 163 13.41 15.00 10.66
C HIS A 163 13.22 15.74 11.98
N ASN A 164 12.25 15.31 12.78
CA ASN A 164 12.02 15.84 14.14
C ASN A 164 12.12 14.72 15.18
N PRO A 165 13.28 14.54 15.85
CA PRO A 165 13.48 13.52 16.87
C PRO A 165 12.53 13.64 18.08
N GLU A 166 12.14 14.85 18.47
CA GLU A 166 11.21 15.06 19.60
C GLU A 166 9.81 14.51 19.24
N ARG A 167 9.36 14.76 18.01
CA ARG A 167 8.09 14.21 17.51
C ARG A 167 8.14 12.68 17.39
N ALA A 168 9.27 12.13 17.01
CA ALA A 168 9.48 10.69 16.91
C ALA A 168 9.66 9.98 18.27
N ALA A 169 9.97 10.72 19.33
CA ALA A 169 10.14 10.13 20.64
C ALA A 169 8.92 9.32 21.08
N GLY A 170 9.15 8.05 21.48
CA GLY A 170 8.08 7.11 21.83
C GLY A 170 7.42 6.40 20.64
N SER A 171 7.89 6.59 19.41
CA SER A 171 7.42 5.79 18.26
C SER A 171 7.65 4.30 18.48
N SER A 172 6.67 3.48 18.08
CA SER A 172 6.70 2.03 18.22
C SER A 172 5.80 1.36 17.18
N PHE A 173 5.94 0.05 17.03
CA PHE A 173 5.12 -0.79 16.15
C PHE A 173 3.62 -0.76 16.49
N VAL A 174 2.81 -1.32 15.58
CA VAL A 174 1.38 -1.53 15.79
C VAL A 174 1.18 -2.90 16.48
N PRO A 175 0.70 -2.94 17.74
CA PRO A 175 0.39 -4.20 18.42
C PRO A 175 -0.72 -4.99 17.68
N LEU A 176 -0.60 -6.33 17.68
CA LEU A 176 -1.53 -7.17 16.92
C LEU A 176 -2.96 -7.06 17.46
N GLU A 177 -3.15 -6.95 18.77
CA GLU A 177 -4.43 -6.76 19.40
C GLU A 177 -5.11 -5.44 19.01
N VAL A 178 -4.35 -4.36 18.84
CA VAL A 178 -4.88 -3.09 18.35
C VAL A 178 -5.31 -3.23 16.90
N LEU A 179 -4.54 -3.98 16.10
CA LEU A 179 -4.86 -4.21 14.70
C LEU A 179 -6.11 -5.09 14.54
N TYR A 180 -6.27 -6.11 15.35
CA TYR A 180 -7.49 -6.95 15.37
C TYR A 180 -8.74 -6.15 15.73
N ASP A 181 -8.68 -5.30 16.77
CA ASP A 181 -9.79 -4.40 17.14
C ASP A 181 -10.11 -3.43 16.01
N PHE A 182 -9.11 -2.73 15.47
CA PHE A 182 -9.27 -1.79 14.38
C PHE A 182 -9.90 -2.45 13.14
N TYR A 183 -9.43 -3.63 12.75
CA TYR A 183 -9.94 -4.35 11.59
C TYR A 183 -11.37 -4.85 11.81
N THR A 184 -11.68 -5.36 12.99
CA THR A 184 -13.04 -5.80 13.33
C THR A 184 -14.02 -4.62 13.25
N ARG A 185 -13.68 -3.50 13.86
CA ARG A 185 -14.51 -2.28 13.86
C ARG A 185 -14.61 -1.67 12.46
N GLY A 186 -13.50 -1.64 11.72
CA GLY A 186 -13.48 -1.19 10.33
C GLY A 186 -14.37 -2.02 9.43
N TYR A 187 -14.30 -3.37 9.55
CA TYR A 187 -15.16 -4.27 8.80
C TYR A 187 -16.65 -3.97 9.07
N HIS A 188 -17.09 -3.94 10.33
CA HIS A 188 -18.49 -3.70 10.65
C HIS A 188 -18.97 -2.34 10.15
N LYS A 189 -18.19 -1.28 10.40
CA LYS A 189 -18.49 0.07 9.92
C LYS A 189 -18.63 0.16 8.40
N LEU A 190 -17.74 -0.44 7.65
CA LEU A 190 -17.78 -0.43 6.20
C LEU A 190 -18.90 -1.33 5.65
N ARG A 191 -19.16 -2.48 6.28
CA ARG A 191 -20.20 -3.41 5.81
C ARG A 191 -21.61 -2.89 5.99
N GLU A 192 -21.85 -1.99 6.94
CA GLU A 192 -23.12 -1.27 7.09
C GLU A 192 -23.40 -0.31 5.91
N ILE A 193 -22.37 0.13 5.18
CA ILE A 193 -22.46 1.14 4.12
C ILE A 193 -22.27 0.51 2.73
N LEU A 194 -21.27 -0.34 2.59
CA LEU A 194 -20.88 -0.91 1.30
C LEU A 194 -21.86 -2.01 0.85
N PRO A 195 -22.24 -2.06 -0.43
CA PRO A 195 -22.89 -3.23 -1.02
C PRO A 195 -22.08 -4.51 -0.74
N ALA A 196 -22.80 -5.62 -0.60
CA ALA A 196 -22.18 -6.89 -0.16
C ALA A 196 -21.07 -7.40 -1.10
N GLU A 197 -21.16 -7.11 -2.40
CA GLU A 197 -20.18 -7.52 -3.40
C GLU A 197 -18.87 -6.75 -3.34
N LYS A 198 -18.84 -5.55 -2.72
CA LYS A 198 -17.62 -4.76 -2.58
C LYS A 198 -16.68 -5.38 -1.55
N LYS A 199 -15.40 -5.44 -1.86
CA LYS A 199 -14.40 -6.06 -0.99
C LYS A 199 -13.97 -5.13 0.13
N ILE A 200 -13.70 -5.70 1.30
CA ILE A 200 -12.97 -5.03 2.37
C ILE A 200 -11.62 -5.74 2.48
N VAL A 201 -10.54 -4.98 2.30
CA VAL A 201 -9.19 -5.52 2.21
C VAL A 201 -8.43 -5.24 3.50
N PHE A 202 -7.75 -6.26 4.01
CA PHE A 202 -6.98 -6.25 5.25
C PHE A 202 -5.51 -6.46 4.90
N HIS A 203 -4.63 -5.57 5.28
CA HIS A 203 -3.20 -5.79 5.11
C HIS A 203 -2.67 -6.74 6.18
N ASP A 204 -1.75 -7.64 5.83
CA ASP A 204 -1.19 -8.65 6.73
C ASP A 204 -0.33 -8.07 7.87
N GLY A 205 0.07 -6.80 7.76
CA GLY A 205 0.92 -6.12 8.74
C GLY A 205 2.28 -6.79 8.89
N PHE A 206 2.77 -7.44 7.84
CA PHE A 206 4.00 -8.25 7.81
C PHE A 206 3.97 -9.41 8.83
N ARG A 207 2.78 -10.05 8.98
CA ARG A 207 2.50 -11.16 9.92
C ARG A 207 1.58 -12.18 9.27
N PHE A 208 1.90 -12.63 8.09
CA PHE A 208 1.00 -13.38 7.18
C PHE A 208 0.29 -14.55 7.87
N GLU A 209 1.01 -15.37 8.62
CA GLU A 209 0.45 -16.61 9.18
C GLU A 209 -0.54 -16.40 10.34
N VAL A 210 -0.53 -15.24 11.00
CA VAL A 210 -1.42 -14.99 12.16
C VAL A 210 -2.88 -14.76 11.76
N TRP A 211 -3.14 -14.52 10.47
CA TRP A 211 -4.47 -14.15 9.98
C TRP A 211 -5.40 -15.34 9.76
N GLU A 212 -4.87 -16.55 9.57
CA GLU A 212 -5.71 -17.72 9.33
C GLU A 212 -6.74 -17.97 10.46
N PRO A 213 -6.36 -18.04 11.76
CA PRO A 213 -7.33 -18.19 12.84
C PRO A 213 -8.28 -16.98 12.96
N PHE A 214 -7.79 -15.76 12.77
CA PHE A 214 -8.61 -14.56 12.83
C PHE A 214 -9.78 -14.60 11.83
N PHE A 215 -9.52 -14.86 10.56
CA PHE A 215 -10.58 -14.93 9.55
C PHE A 215 -11.52 -16.13 9.73
N ARG A 216 -11.00 -17.25 10.20
CA ARG A 216 -11.82 -18.44 10.48
C ARG A 216 -12.83 -18.19 11.60
N GLU A 217 -12.45 -17.44 12.62
CA GLU A 217 -13.29 -17.15 13.79
C GLU A 217 -14.21 -15.95 13.57
N ALA A 218 -13.77 -14.93 12.80
CA ALA A 218 -14.50 -13.69 12.62
C ALA A 218 -15.80 -13.83 11.80
N GLY A 219 -15.87 -14.81 10.89
CA GLY A 219 -17.03 -15.01 10.03
C GLY A 219 -17.29 -13.84 9.05
N PHE A 220 -16.23 -13.12 8.67
CA PHE A 220 -16.33 -11.99 7.74
C PHE A 220 -16.62 -12.46 6.31
N GLU A 221 -17.48 -11.72 5.62
CA GLU A 221 -17.86 -12.00 4.25
C GLU A 221 -17.28 -10.98 3.27
N ASN A 222 -16.93 -11.44 2.07
CA ASN A 222 -16.39 -10.61 1.00
C ASN A 222 -15.16 -9.78 1.41
N VAL A 223 -14.27 -10.42 2.15
CA VAL A 223 -12.98 -9.88 2.60
C VAL A 223 -11.84 -10.46 1.79
N VAL A 224 -10.70 -9.76 1.80
CA VAL A 224 -9.47 -10.15 1.12
C VAL A 224 -8.30 -9.81 2.04
N LEU A 225 -7.33 -10.70 2.16
CA LEU A 225 -6.06 -10.44 2.82
C LEU A 225 -5.06 -9.91 1.77
N ASP A 226 -4.40 -8.81 2.09
CA ASP A 226 -3.34 -8.22 1.27
C ASP A 226 -1.97 -8.47 1.90
N ALA A 227 -1.03 -8.94 1.10
CA ALA A 227 0.35 -9.15 1.47
C ALA A 227 1.28 -8.36 0.53
N HIS A 228 2.31 -7.73 1.08
CA HIS A 228 3.33 -7.03 0.32
C HIS A 228 4.62 -7.83 0.32
N TRP A 229 5.01 -8.33 -0.86
CA TRP A 229 6.15 -9.23 -1.00
C TRP A 229 7.20 -8.68 -1.95
N TYR A 230 8.23 -8.10 -1.34
CA TYR A 230 9.38 -7.53 -2.03
C TYR A 230 10.61 -8.41 -1.84
N LEU A 231 11.24 -8.83 -2.90
CA LEU A 231 12.40 -9.73 -2.90
C LEU A 231 13.62 -9.11 -2.20
N GLY A 232 13.72 -7.78 -2.20
CA GLY A 232 14.80 -7.05 -1.54
C GLY A 232 14.65 -6.88 -0.02
N MET A 233 13.54 -7.32 0.58
CA MET A 233 13.24 -7.10 2.00
C MET A 233 13.35 -8.38 2.84
N GLY A 234 14.54 -8.99 2.87
CA GLY A 234 14.87 -9.99 3.89
C GLY A 234 14.76 -11.47 3.50
N ILE A 235 14.54 -11.79 2.21
CA ILE A 235 14.49 -13.18 1.73
C ILE A 235 15.88 -13.66 1.26
N ALA A 236 16.75 -12.73 0.90
CA ALA A 236 18.07 -13.09 0.40
C ALA A 236 19.17 -12.33 1.13
N ASP A 237 20.17 -13.07 1.52
CA ASP A 237 21.47 -12.51 1.82
C ASP A 237 22.22 -12.22 0.50
N GLU A 238 23.36 -11.54 0.66
CA GLU A 238 24.19 -11.15 -0.46
C GLU A 238 24.76 -12.34 -1.28
N ASP A 239 24.58 -13.57 -0.87
CA ASP A 239 25.09 -14.78 -1.53
C ASP A 239 23.98 -15.57 -2.24
N THR A 240 22.71 -15.13 -2.17
CA THR A 240 21.57 -15.81 -2.80
C THR A 240 21.64 -15.71 -4.31
N SER A 241 21.57 -16.85 -5.00
CA SER A 241 21.54 -16.92 -6.46
C SER A 241 20.14 -16.69 -7.02
N GLU A 242 20.03 -16.26 -8.29
CA GLU A 242 18.76 -16.14 -9.02
C GLU A 242 17.92 -17.43 -8.95
N LEU A 243 18.58 -18.59 -9.04
CA LEU A 243 17.90 -19.88 -8.96
C LEU A 243 17.31 -20.15 -7.57
N GLU A 244 17.98 -19.72 -6.51
CA GLU A 244 17.47 -19.83 -5.14
C GLU A 244 16.29 -18.90 -4.92
N TYR A 245 16.35 -17.65 -5.43
CA TYR A 245 15.21 -16.74 -5.45
C TYR A 245 13.99 -17.33 -6.14
N MET A 246 14.16 -17.82 -7.38
CA MET A 246 13.06 -18.42 -8.11
C MET A 246 12.49 -19.66 -7.40
N ARG A 247 13.34 -20.43 -6.73
CA ARG A 247 12.92 -21.62 -5.98
C ARG A 247 12.11 -21.26 -4.75
N GLU A 248 12.51 -20.20 -4.02
CA GLU A 248 11.76 -19.68 -2.87
C GLU A 248 10.37 -19.20 -3.31
N ILE A 249 10.32 -18.34 -4.32
CA ILE A 249 9.07 -17.77 -4.86
C ILE A 249 8.14 -18.91 -5.33
N LEU A 250 8.60 -19.77 -6.21
CA LEU A 250 7.76 -20.80 -6.84
C LEU A 250 7.36 -21.94 -5.91
N LYS A 251 8.03 -22.12 -4.80
CA LYS A 251 7.79 -23.22 -3.87
C LYS A 251 7.20 -22.75 -2.55
N GLU A 252 7.89 -21.88 -1.84
CA GLU A 252 7.48 -21.51 -0.49
C GLU A 252 6.37 -20.43 -0.50
N ASP A 253 6.48 -19.39 -1.34
CA ASP A 253 5.44 -18.37 -1.42
C ASP A 253 4.15 -18.91 -2.05
N VAL A 254 4.25 -19.71 -3.10
CA VAL A 254 3.08 -20.43 -3.66
C VAL A 254 2.39 -21.30 -2.61
N LYS A 255 3.16 -21.97 -1.75
CA LYS A 255 2.60 -22.80 -0.67
C LYS A 255 1.90 -21.95 0.39
N LYS A 256 2.50 -20.81 0.79
CA LYS A 256 1.88 -19.87 1.73
C LYS A 256 0.54 -19.33 1.18
N LEU A 257 0.54 -18.84 -0.08
CA LEU A 257 -0.67 -18.39 -0.75
C LEU A 257 -1.76 -19.47 -0.79
N LYS A 258 -1.46 -20.64 -1.32
CA LYS A 258 -2.43 -21.75 -1.41
C LYS A 258 -2.98 -22.22 -0.07
N ASN A 259 -2.22 -22.06 1.00
CA ASN A 259 -2.72 -22.41 2.33
C ASN A 259 -3.69 -21.35 2.86
N MET A 260 -3.35 -20.07 2.75
CA MET A 260 -4.20 -18.97 3.21
C MET A 260 -5.48 -18.85 2.38
N GLU A 261 -5.41 -19.06 1.07
CA GLU A 261 -6.55 -19.08 0.14
C GLU A 261 -7.66 -20.06 0.53
N LYS A 262 -7.37 -21.07 1.34
CA LYS A 262 -8.40 -21.99 1.88
C LYS A 262 -9.28 -21.33 2.94
N THR A 263 -8.83 -20.22 3.52
CA THR A 263 -9.50 -19.52 4.60
C THR A 263 -10.03 -18.16 4.14
N VAL A 264 -9.24 -17.41 3.41
CA VAL A 264 -9.56 -16.07 2.90
C VAL A 264 -8.86 -15.86 1.55
N PRO A 265 -9.52 -15.20 0.56
CA PRO A 265 -8.84 -14.79 -0.66
C PRO A 265 -7.64 -13.89 -0.36
N VAL A 266 -6.53 -14.09 -1.08
CA VAL A 266 -5.28 -13.34 -0.88
C VAL A 266 -4.89 -12.60 -2.15
N ILE A 267 -4.50 -11.34 -2.00
CA ILE A 267 -3.81 -10.60 -3.06
C ILE A 267 -2.37 -10.31 -2.65
N VAL A 268 -1.47 -10.21 -3.62
CA VAL A 268 -0.16 -9.60 -3.44
C VAL A 268 -0.29 -8.14 -3.88
N GLY A 269 -0.63 -7.25 -2.93
CA GLY A 269 -1.03 -5.87 -3.21
C GLY A 269 0.11 -4.95 -3.57
N GLU A 270 1.34 -5.34 -3.23
CA GLU A 270 2.54 -4.67 -3.71
C GLU A 270 3.67 -5.67 -3.97
N TRP A 271 4.29 -5.56 -5.14
CA TRP A 271 5.49 -6.27 -5.54
C TRP A 271 6.18 -5.52 -6.69
N CYS A 272 7.47 -5.74 -6.89
CA CYS A 272 8.23 -5.15 -7.98
C CYS A 272 9.31 -6.12 -8.49
N LEU A 273 10.10 -5.67 -9.46
CA LEU A 273 11.23 -6.45 -10.01
C LEU A 273 12.55 -6.15 -9.28
N ALA A 274 12.61 -5.14 -8.42
CA ALA A 274 13.81 -4.83 -7.67
C ALA A 274 14.21 -5.98 -6.76
N HIS A 275 15.49 -6.32 -6.75
CA HIS A 275 16.07 -7.40 -5.97
C HIS A 275 17.45 -7.03 -5.46
N ASN A 276 17.91 -7.73 -4.42
CA ASN A 276 19.22 -7.53 -3.80
C ASN A 276 20.27 -8.58 -4.25
N LEU A 277 20.10 -9.16 -5.44
CA LEU A 277 21.12 -10.05 -5.99
C LEU A 277 22.43 -9.30 -6.15
N LYS A 278 23.51 -9.87 -5.64
CA LYS A 278 24.83 -9.26 -5.72
C LYS A 278 25.23 -9.01 -7.17
N PRO A 279 25.71 -7.81 -7.46
CA PRO A 279 26.35 -7.53 -8.74
C PRO A 279 27.82 -8.01 -8.75
N ASP A 280 28.13 -9.22 -8.24
CA ASP A 280 29.47 -9.81 -8.30
C ASP A 280 29.87 -10.20 -9.74
N LYS A 281 28.91 -10.14 -10.66
CA LYS A 281 29.15 -10.18 -12.09
C LYS A 281 28.84 -8.79 -12.64
N GLU A 282 29.73 -8.23 -13.40
CA GLU A 282 29.41 -7.17 -14.32
C GLU A 282 28.42 -7.76 -15.35
N TYR A 283 27.12 -7.67 -15.05
CA TYR A 283 26.08 -8.06 -15.99
C TYR A 283 26.16 -7.13 -17.21
N THR A 284 26.18 -7.69 -18.40
CA THR A 284 25.82 -6.94 -19.60
C THR A 284 24.35 -6.50 -19.49
N GLU A 285 23.97 -5.46 -20.24
CA GLU A 285 22.57 -5.01 -20.27
C GLU A 285 21.59 -6.14 -20.62
N LEU A 286 21.99 -7.06 -21.51
CA LEU A 286 21.18 -8.22 -21.87
C LEU A 286 21.02 -9.18 -20.68
N GLU A 287 22.08 -9.48 -19.94
CA GLU A 287 22.02 -10.35 -18.76
C GLU A 287 21.16 -9.75 -17.66
N LYS A 288 21.25 -8.44 -17.44
CA LYS A 288 20.40 -7.70 -16.51
C LYS A 288 18.91 -7.82 -16.90
N GLN A 289 18.58 -7.56 -18.16
CA GLN A 289 17.21 -7.70 -18.67
C GLN A 289 16.69 -9.16 -18.55
N LEU A 290 17.53 -10.14 -18.81
CA LEU A 290 17.15 -11.56 -18.64
C LEU A 290 16.92 -11.91 -17.18
N SER A 291 17.73 -11.42 -16.26
CA SER A 291 17.55 -11.64 -14.81
C SER A 291 16.22 -11.05 -14.34
N TYR A 292 15.94 -9.78 -14.65
CA TYR A 292 14.65 -9.15 -14.34
C TYR A 292 13.47 -9.92 -14.92
N LYS A 293 13.58 -10.34 -16.18
CA LYS A 293 12.52 -11.12 -16.82
C LYS A 293 12.27 -12.45 -16.13
N LEU A 294 13.33 -13.21 -15.82
CA LEU A 294 13.21 -14.51 -15.15
C LEU A 294 12.58 -14.39 -13.76
N ILE A 295 13.00 -13.40 -12.99
CA ILE A 295 12.46 -13.11 -11.66
C ILE A 295 11.00 -12.67 -11.77
N GLY A 296 10.71 -11.76 -12.70
CA GLY A 296 9.33 -11.29 -12.94
C GLY A 296 8.40 -12.41 -13.38
N ASP A 297 8.82 -13.26 -14.32
CA ASP A 297 8.03 -14.43 -14.74
C ASP A 297 7.77 -15.39 -13.57
N ALA A 298 8.79 -15.64 -12.71
CA ALA A 298 8.62 -16.48 -11.53
C ALA A 298 7.63 -15.88 -10.52
N GLN A 299 7.70 -14.58 -10.27
CA GLN A 299 6.75 -13.87 -9.40
C GLN A 299 5.33 -13.94 -9.96
N LEU A 300 5.12 -13.62 -11.23
CA LEU A 300 3.81 -13.71 -11.87
C LEU A 300 3.22 -15.14 -11.77
N MET A 301 4.04 -16.17 -12.05
CA MET A 301 3.60 -17.57 -11.90
C MET A 301 3.23 -17.90 -10.44
N ALA A 302 3.90 -17.32 -9.47
CA ALA A 302 3.61 -17.55 -8.05
C ALA A 302 2.33 -16.84 -7.61
N TRP A 303 2.16 -15.58 -8.04
CA TRP A 303 1.01 -14.76 -7.66
C TRP A 303 -0.31 -15.26 -8.24
N GLU A 304 -0.28 -16.00 -9.36
CA GLU A 304 -1.43 -16.75 -9.89
C GLU A 304 -1.97 -17.83 -8.92
N ALA A 305 -1.25 -18.14 -7.84
CA ALA A 305 -1.76 -19.01 -6.78
C ALA A 305 -2.69 -18.29 -5.79
N GLY A 306 -2.73 -16.97 -5.83
CA GLY A 306 -3.64 -16.12 -5.07
C GLY A 306 -4.80 -15.60 -5.93
N SER A 307 -5.58 -14.69 -5.36
CA SER A 307 -6.77 -14.10 -6.00
C SER A 307 -6.47 -12.86 -6.84
N GLY A 308 -5.24 -12.36 -6.84
CA GLY A 308 -4.80 -11.22 -7.64
C GLY A 308 -3.48 -10.62 -7.17
N TYR A 309 -2.99 -9.66 -7.92
CA TYR A 309 -1.74 -8.97 -7.59
C TYR A 309 -1.68 -7.58 -8.21
N PHE A 310 -0.92 -6.66 -7.59
CA PHE A 310 -0.71 -5.29 -8.03
C PHE A 310 0.77 -4.97 -8.07
N PHE A 311 1.26 -4.53 -9.23
CA PHE A 311 2.65 -4.10 -9.39
C PHE A 311 2.85 -2.72 -8.75
N TRP A 312 3.93 -2.55 -7.99
CA TRP A 312 4.32 -1.28 -7.40
C TRP A 312 5.60 -0.76 -8.07
N SER A 313 5.51 0.31 -8.88
CA SER A 313 4.34 1.10 -9.14
C SER A 313 4.21 1.39 -10.64
N TYR A 314 3.08 2.00 -11.02
CA TYR A 314 2.80 2.27 -12.43
C TYR A 314 3.76 3.27 -13.06
N LYS A 315 4.18 4.32 -12.33
CA LYS A 315 4.94 5.44 -12.90
C LYS A 315 5.81 6.11 -11.84
N LEU A 316 7.10 6.22 -12.13
CA LEU A 316 8.06 6.96 -11.32
C LEU A 316 8.66 8.12 -12.12
N ILE A 317 9.08 9.19 -11.44
CA ILE A 317 9.74 10.36 -12.08
C ILE A 317 11.25 10.14 -12.19
N SER A 318 11.84 9.41 -11.25
CA SER A 318 13.24 8.97 -11.27
C SER A 318 13.30 7.51 -11.69
N GLU A 319 14.35 7.10 -12.37
CA GLU A 319 14.55 5.72 -12.87
C GLU A 319 15.20 4.82 -11.80
N PRO A 320 14.48 4.25 -10.85
CA PRO A 320 14.99 3.13 -10.07
C PRO A 320 14.69 1.85 -10.82
N ASP A 321 15.72 1.11 -11.14
CA ASP A 321 15.61 -0.20 -11.80
C ASP A 321 14.61 -1.11 -11.07
N GLY A 322 13.59 -1.58 -11.80
CA GLY A 322 12.66 -2.60 -11.33
C GLY A 322 11.45 -2.12 -10.51
N TRP A 323 11.27 -0.81 -10.31
CA TRP A 323 10.13 -0.24 -9.57
C TRP A 323 9.08 0.46 -10.46
N ASP A 324 9.39 0.64 -11.74
CA ASP A 324 8.50 1.29 -12.73
C ASP A 324 7.93 0.26 -13.71
N PHE A 325 6.62 0.39 -14.06
CA PHE A 325 5.88 -0.60 -14.88
C PHE A 325 6.24 -0.55 -16.37
#